data_0c077781306272c24a33e45f7a4ffe09
#
_entry.id   0c077781306272c24a33e45f7a4ffe09
#
_cell.length_a   1.000
_cell.length_b   1.000
_cell.length_c   1.000
_cell.angle_alpha   90.00
_cell.angle_beta   90.00
_cell.angle_gamma   90.00
#
_symmetry.space_group_name_H-M   'P 1'
#
loop_
_entity.id
_entity.type
_entity.pdbx_description
1 polymer ?
#
loop_
_entity_poly.entity_id
_entity_poly.type
_entity_poly.pdbx_seq_one_letter_code
_entity_poly.pdbx_strand_id
1 'polypeptide(L)'
;MSVFKTLSGIDVNQHVEKKGQFTYLSWAWAVAELRKASPTATWEVIKTDGLPFCKTECGYFVEVAVTVDGITLSQIHPVLDNNNKTIPVPNAFQINTSIQRCLVKAIALHGLGLYIYAGEDLPVVELEPVDVYVAMIRAAKTMAELTSLYNAAALQTKSNPSYLPIIKKAASEMKALFEGMTA
;
A
#
# COMPACT_ATOMS: atom_id res chain seq x y z
N MET A 1 -14.63 29.20 0.70
CA MET A 1 -14.62 27.73 0.45
C MET A 1 -13.43 27.18 1.19
N SER A 2 -13.52 26.09 1.97
CA SER A 2 -12.35 25.64 2.73
C SER A 2 -11.30 25.05 1.78
N VAL A 3 -10.01 25.26 2.06
CA VAL A 3 -8.90 24.74 1.26
C VAL A 3 -8.97 23.20 1.18
N PHE A 4 -9.36 22.53 2.25
CA PHE A 4 -9.59 21.09 2.24
C PHE A 4 -10.58 20.68 1.14
N LYS A 5 -11.72 21.35 0.99
CA LYS A 5 -12.72 21.04 -0.03
C LYS A 5 -12.16 21.28 -1.44
N THR A 6 -11.35 22.31 -1.63
CA THR A 6 -10.70 22.60 -2.90
C THR A 6 -9.68 21.50 -3.26
N LEU A 7 -8.78 21.16 -2.32
CA LEU A 7 -7.73 20.17 -2.52
C LEU A 7 -8.28 18.75 -2.69
N SER A 8 -9.31 18.37 -1.91
CA SER A 8 -9.93 17.05 -1.99
C SER A 8 -10.71 16.80 -3.28
N GLY A 9 -11.07 17.86 -4.00
CA GLY A 9 -11.72 17.76 -5.30
C GLY A 9 -10.76 17.60 -6.49
N ILE A 10 -9.44 17.67 -6.25
CA ILE A 10 -8.44 17.51 -7.32
C ILE A 10 -8.19 16.02 -7.58
N ASP A 11 -8.35 15.60 -8.83
CA ASP A 11 -8.00 14.24 -9.27
C ASP A 11 -6.48 14.12 -9.44
N VAL A 12 -5.84 13.27 -8.63
CA VAL A 12 -4.40 13.03 -8.66
C VAL A 12 -4.00 11.79 -9.45
N ASN A 13 -4.95 11.02 -9.99
CA ASN A 13 -4.68 9.70 -10.59
C ASN A 13 -3.68 9.72 -11.75
N GLN A 14 -3.58 10.81 -12.50
CA GLN A 14 -2.63 10.97 -13.60
C GLN A 14 -1.20 11.30 -13.14
N HIS A 15 -1.00 11.59 -11.85
CA HIS A 15 0.27 12.03 -11.26
C HIS A 15 0.82 11.07 -10.22
N VAL A 16 0.26 9.86 -10.18
CA VAL A 16 0.67 8.80 -9.27
C VAL A 16 1.41 7.70 -10.00
N GLU A 17 2.40 7.14 -9.31
CA GLU A 17 3.11 5.92 -9.71
C GLU A 17 2.76 4.79 -8.74
N LYS A 18 2.48 3.60 -9.28
CA LYS A 18 2.27 2.40 -8.48
C LYS A 18 3.55 1.58 -8.39
N LYS A 19 3.93 1.20 -7.17
CA LYS A 19 5.03 0.26 -6.90
C LYS A 19 4.50 -0.83 -5.96
N GLY A 20 4.22 -2.01 -6.51
CA GLY A 20 3.52 -3.06 -5.78
C GLY A 20 2.11 -2.60 -5.38
N GLN A 21 1.80 -2.69 -4.10
CA GLN A 21 0.51 -2.24 -3.53
C GLN A 21 0.47 -0.77 -3.13
N PHE A 22 1.62 -0.06 -3.19
CA PHE A 22 1.71 1.33 -2.75
C PHE A 22 1.55 2.30 -3.92
N THR A 23 0.91 3.42 -3.63
CA THR A 23 0.68 4.52 -4.56
C THR A 23 1.54 5.71 -4.14
N TYR A 24 2.33 6.23 -5.07
CA TYR A 24 3.22 7.37 -4.84
C TYR A 24 2.77 8.56 -5.67
N LEU A 25 2.43 9.64 -5.02
CA LEU A 25 2.15 10.92 -5.68
C LEU A 25 3.46 11.71 -5.83
N SER A 26 3.67 12.32 -7.00
CA SER A 26 4.82 13.20 -7.22
C SER A 26 4.82 14.36 -6.22
N TRP A 27 5.89 14.47 -5.42
CA TRP A 27 6.02 15.54 -4.42
C TRP A 27 6.03 16.94 -5.04
N ALA A 28 6.70 17.11 -6.18
CA ALA A 28 6.79 18.39 -6.87
C ALA A 28 5.41 18.84 -7.38
N TRP A 29 4.63 17.90 -7.94
CA TRP A 29 3.28 18.18 -8.37
C TRP A 29 2.37 18.48 -7.18
N ALA A 30 2.45 17.72 -6.10
CA ALA A 30 1.66 17.94 -4.89
C ALA A 30 1.90 19.34 -4.29
N VAL A 31 3.16 19.77 -4.23
CA VAL A 31 3.53 21.13 -3.78
C VAL A 31 2.98 22.20 -4.74
N ALA A 32 3.04 21.96 -6.05
CA ALA A 32 2.49 22.91 -7.02
C ALA A 32 0.98 23.10 -6.85
N GLU A 33 0.22 22.01 -6.70
CA GLU A 33 -1.24 22.08 -6.49
C GLU A 33 -1.59 22.71 -5.14
N LEU A 34 -0.85 22.38 -4.07
CA LEU A 34 -1.00 23.02 -2.77
C LEU A 34 -0.83 24.55 -2.88
N ARG A 35 0.26 24.99 -3.55
CA ARG A 35 0.56 26.43 -3.71
C ARG A 35 -0.41 27.17 -4.62
N LYS A 36 -1.06 26.48 -5.57
CA LYS A 36 -2.16 27.05 -6.36
C LYS A 36 -3.41 27.28 -5.50
N ALA A 37 -3.74 26.30 -4.65
CA ALA A 37 -4.92 26.40 -3.78
C ALA A 37 -4.71 27.33 -2.58
N SER A 38 -3.49 27.37 -2.01
CA SER A 38 -3.09 28.23 -0.90
C SER A 38 -1.68 28.77 -1.14
N PRO A 39 -1.52 29.96 -1.75
CA PRO A 39 -0.21 30.57 -2.06
C PRO A 39 0.67 30.81 -0.83
N THR A 40 0.05 30.95 0.34
CA THR A 40 0.73 31.18 1.63
C THR A 40 1.10 29.88 2.36
N ALA A 41 0.77 28.73 1.80
CA ALA A 41 1.12 27.44 2.41
C ALA A 41 2.63 27.32 2.58
N THR A 42 3.03 26.82 3.74
CA THR A 42 4.43 26.57 4.11
C THR A 42 4.59 25.15 4.63
N TRP A 43 5.81 24.66 4.64
CA TRP A 43 6.15 23.40 5.27
C TRP A 43 7.53 23.45 5.88
N GLU A 44 7.76 22.61 6.86
CA GLU A 44 9.06 22.46 7.50
C GLU A 44 9.34 20.98 7.81
N VAL A 45 10.62 20.63 7.77
CA VAL A 45 11.12 19.34 8.26
C VAL A 45 11.40 19.52 9.74
N ILE A 46 10.70 18.77 10.58
CA ILE A 46 10.91 18.80 12.03
C ILE A 46 12.25 18.14 12.34
N LYS A 47 13.05 18.84 13.12
CA LYS A 47 14.39 18.36 13.50
C LYS A 47 14.38 17.77 14.92
N THR A 48 15.00 16.61 15.07
CA THR A 48 15.28 15.97 16.36
C THR A 48 16.77 16.12 16.63
N ASP A 49 17.15 16.81 17.69
CA ASP A 49 18.54 17.09 18.07
C ASP A 49 19.36 17.74 16.91
N GLY A 50 18.71 18.61 16.13
CA GLY A 50 19.31 19.30 14.99
C GLY A 50 19.38 18.47 13.70
N LEU A 51 19.00 17.19 13.71
CA LEU A 51 18.98 16.29 12.55
C LEU A 51 17.60 16.23 11.92
N PRO A 52 17.50 16.07 10.58
CA PRO A 52 16.22 15.97 9.86
C PRO A 52 15.55 14.59 10.00
N PHE A 53 15.92 13.82 10.99
CA PHE A 53 15.38 12.49 11.29
C PHE A 53 15.51 12.18 12.77
N CYS A 54 14.67 11.28 13.26
CA CYS A 54 14.76 10.66 14.59
C CYS A 54 15.23 9.21 14.43
N LYS A 55 16.21 8.80 15.25
CA LYS A 55 16.65 7.40 15.36
C LYS A 55 16.00 6.77 16.59
N THR A 56 15.39 5.60 16.42
CA THR A 56 14.79 4.79 17.48
C THR A 56 15.34 3.37 17.45
N GLU A 57 14.96 2.52 18.39
CA GLU A 57 15.32 1.09 18.40
C GLU A 57 14.71 0.33 17.20
N CYS A 58 13.54 0.77 16.70
CA CYS A 58 12.86 0.12 15.57
C CYS A 58 13.23 0.71 14.20
N GLY A 59 14.07 1.76 14.14
CA GLY A 59 14.50 2.36 12.87
C GLY A 59 14.60 3.87 12.89
N TYR A 60 14.58 4.46 11.70
CA TYR A 60 14.68 5.91 11.49
C TYR A 60 13.36 6.45 11.01
N PHE A 61 13.01 7.66 11.45
CA PHE A 61 11.79 8.36 11.09
C PHE A 61 12.11 9.80 10.70
N VAL A 62 11.30 10.34 9.81
CA VAL A 62 11.28 11.75 9.47
C VAL A 62 9.91 12.32 9.80
N GLU A 63 9.84 13.61 10.12
CA GLU A 63 8.59 14.31 10.34
C GLU A 63 8.55 15.58 9.51
N VAL A 64 7.41 15.83 8.87
CA VAL A 64 7.15 17.05 8.11
C VAL A 64 5.83 17.64 8.56
N ALA A 65 5.85 18.92 8.89
CA ALA A 65 4.67 19.73 9.18
C ALA A 65 4.33 20.61 7.97
N VAL A 66 3.04 20.69 7.63
CA VAL A 66 2.50 21.54 6.57
C VAL A 66 1.48 22.48 7.18
N THR A 67 1.61 23.79 6.91
CA THR A 67 0.69 24.82 7.38
C THR A 67 -0.08 25.40 6.20
N VAL A 68 -1.40 25.32 6.28
CA VAL A 68 -2.33 25.86 5.29
C VAL A 68 -3.40 26.68 6.00
N ASP A 69 -3.55 27.94 5.63
CA ASP A 69 -4.53 28.87 6.22
C ASP A 69 -4.48 28.89 7.77
N GLY A 70 -3.28 28.84 8.34
CA GLY A 70 -3.04 28.86 9.78
C GLY A 70 -3.26 27.49 10.48
N ILE A 71 -3.66 26.45 9.78
CA ILE A 71 -3.77 25.09 10.32
C ILE A 71 -2.49 24.33 10.00
N THR A 72 -1.80 23.85 11.03
CA THR A 72 -0.60 23.03 10.90
C THR A 72 -0.92 21.58 11.19
N LEU A 73 -0.62 20.70 10.24
CA LEU A 73 -0.73 19.24 10.38
C LEU A 73 0.63 18.61 10.08
N SER A 74 1.05 17.66 10.90
CA SER A 74 2.30 16.94 10.70
C SER A 74 2.04 15.47 10.39
N GLN A 75 3.02 14.88 9.71
CA GLN A 75 3.06 13.45 9.39
C GLN A 75 4.44 12.90 9.76
N ILE A 76 4.46 11.71 10.35
CA ILE A 76 5.68 10.94 10.59
C ILE A 76 5.77 9.84 9.55
N HIS A 77 6.96 9.63 8.99
CA HIS A 77 7.19 8.59 7.98
C HIS A 77 8.47 7.79 8.30
N PRO A 78 8.44 6.46 8.32
CA PRO A 78 9.63 5.64 8.51
C PRO A 78 10.57 5.72 7.30
N VAL A 79 11.88 5.59 7.54
CA VAL A 79 12.88 5.48 6.48
C VAL A 79 12.98 4.02 6.05
N LEU A 80 12.47 3.73 4.86
CA LEU A 80 12.33 2.37 4.34
C LEU A 80 13.07 2.20 3.01
N ASP A 81 13.48 0.96 2.71
CA ASP A 81 13.99 0.57 1.40
C ASP A 81 12.87 0.46 0.33
N ASN A 82 13.23 0.04 -0.86
CA ASN A 82 12.27 -0.13 -1.97
C ASN A 82 11.27 -1.29 -1.76
N ASN A 83 11.53 -2.16 -0.77
CA ASN A 83 10.65 -3.26 -0.38
C ASN A 83 9.87 -2.94 0.90
N ASN A 84 9.88 -1.67 1.33
CA ASN A 84 9.26 -1.18 2.57
C ASN A 84 9.81 -1.84 3.85
N LYS A 85 11.07 -2.26 3.82
CA LYS A 85 11.76 -2.78 5.00
C LYS A 85 12.59 -1.68 5.65
N THR A 86 12.68 -1.74 6.96
CA THR A 86 13.51 -0.83 7.77
C THR A 86 14.98 -0.89 7.34
N ILE A 87 15.61 0.27 7.17
CA ILE A 87 17.02 0.40 6.82
C ILE A 87 17.82 0.60 8.11
N PRO A 88 18.75 -0.30 8.45
CA PRO A 88 19.54 -0.19 9.69
C PRO A 88 20.42 1.05 9.76
N VAL A 89 20.96 1.50 8.61
CA VAL A 89 21.81 2.70 8.50
C VAL A 89 21.45 3.38 7.18
N PRO A 90 20.46 4.29 7.16
CA PRO A 90 20.07 4.98 5.96
C PRO A 90 21.11 6.02 5.53
N ASN A 91 21.35 6.15 4.24
CA ASN A 91 22.15 7.22 3.67
C ASN A 91 21.32 8.49 3.45
N ALA A 92 21.99 9.60 3.08
CA ALA A 92 21.36 10.89 2.89
C ALA A 92 20.27 10.87 1.80
N PHE A 93 20.42 10.09 0.73
CA PHE A 93 19.43 9.94 -0.33
C PHE A 93 18.15 9.27 0.19
N GLN A 94 18.28 8.23 0.99
CA GLN A 94 17.14 7.50 1.58
C GLN A 94 16.37 8.37 2.58
N ILE A 95 17.08 9.17 3.40
CA ILE A 95 16.46 10.14 4.30
C ILE A 95 15.71 11.21 3.49
N ASN A 96 16.33 11.78 2.46
CA ASN A 96 15.70 12.79 1.61
C ASN A 96 14.45 12.22 0.89
N THR A 97 14.53 11.01 0.38
CA THR A 97 13.37 10.32 -0.22
C THR A 97 12.22 10.16 0.77
N SER A 98 12.54 9.78 2.01
CA SER A 98 11.54 9.66 3.08
C SER A 98 10.92 11.02 3.44
N ILE A 99 11.70 12.09 3.48
CA ILE A 99 11.20 13.46 3.70
C ILE A 99 10.21 13.86 2.61
N GLN A 100 10.52 13.58 1.34
CA GLN A 100 9.62 13.89 0.22
C GLN A 100 8.30 13.09 0.29
N ARG A 101 8.36 11.81 0.64
CA ARG A 101 7.17 10.97 0.87
C ARG A 101 6.35 11.48 2.05
N CYS A 102 7.03 11.86 3.13
CA CYS A 102 6.41 12.44 4.31
C CYS A 102 5.69 13.74 3.99
N LEU A 103 6.33 14.64 3.23
CA LEU A 103 5.73 15.90 2.77
C LEU A 103 4.43 15.67 2.01
N VAL A 104 4.42 14.74 1.06
CA VAL A 104 3.20 14.44 0.29
C VAL A 104 2.07 13.93 1.18
N LYS A 105 2.37 13.05 2.13
CA LYS A 105 1.38 12.55 3.11
C LYS A 105 0.89 13.67 4.03
N ALA A 106 1.76 14.58 4.46
CA ALA A 106 1.36 15.76 5.24
C ALA A 106 0.46 16.71 4.43
N ILE A 107 0.74 16.91 3.14
CA ILE A 107 -0.14 17.66 2.22
C ILE A 107 -1.49 16.95 2.07
N ALA A 108 -1.51 15.62 2.00
CA ALA A 108 -2.75 14.85 1.88
C ALA A 108 -3.69 15.05 3.08
N LEU A 109 -3.17 15.30 4.28
CA LEU A 109 -3.99 15.64 5.45
C LEU A 109 -4.81 16.93 5.24
N HIS A 110 -4.35 17.82 4.37
CA HIS A 110 -5.09 19.02 3.94
C HIS A 110 -6.05 18.78 2.77
N GLY A 111 -6.17 17.50 2.30
CA GLY A 111 -7.17 17.05 1.32
C GLY A 111 -6.60 16.55 0.01
N LEU A 112 -5.42 16.98 -0.45
CA LEU A 112 -4.89 16.64 -1.77
C LEU A 112 -4.54 15.15 -1.88
N GLY A 113 -5.30 14.40 -2.67
CA GLY A 113 -5.03 13.00 -2.93
C GLY A 113 -5.14 12.10 -1.70
N LEU A 114 -5.83 12.51 -0.65
CA LEU A 114 -5.97 11.70 0.58
C LEU A 114 -6.52 10.30 0.29
N TYR A 115 -7.40 10.18 -0.69
CA TYR A 115 -8.04 8.92 -1.07
C TYR A 115 -7.08 7.87 -1.63
N ILE A 116 -5.91 8.27 -2.18
CA ILE A 116 -4.93 7.30 -2.71
C ILE A 116 -4.25 6.47 -1.61
N TYR A 117 -4.27 6.98 -0.38
CA TYR A 117 -3.70 6.30 0.79
C TYR A 117 -4.73 5.45 1.54
N ALA A 118 -6.00 5.46 1.12
CA ALA A 118 -7.04 4.62 1.71
C ALA A 118 -6.67 3.14 1.52
N GLY A 119 -6.50 2.43 2.63
CA GLY A 119 -6.13 1.00 2.64
C GLY A 119 -4.63 0.71 2.72
N GLU A 120 -3.73 1.71 2.72
CA GLU A 120 -2.29 1.46 2.91
C GLU A 120 -1.97 0.80 4.26
N ASP A 121 -2.77 1.07 5.30
CA ASP A 121 -2.58 0.53 6.64
C ASP A 121 -3.34 -0.78 6.87
N LEU A 122 -4.02 -1.30 5.86
CA LEU A 122 -4.67 -2.61 5.96
C LEU A 122 -3.58 -3.68 6.01
N PRO A 123 -3.71 -4.67 6.92
CA PRO A 123 -2.80 -5.80 6.95
C PRO A 123 -2.71 -6.43 5.57
N VAL A 124 -1.48 -6.61 5.08
CA VAL A 124 -1.27 -7.47 3.92
C VAL A 124 -1.71 -8.86 4.36
N VAL A 125 -2.81 -9.33 3.82
CA VAL A 125 -3.14 -10.75 3.92
C VAL A 125 -2.12 -11.43 3.01
N GLU A 126 -0.98 -11.85 3.56
CA GLU A 126 -0.12 -12.80 2.89
C GLU A 126 -0.97 -14.06 2.74
N LEU A 127 -1.52 -14.25 1.54
CA LEU A 127 -2.19 -15.50 1.20
C LEU A 127 -1.11 -16.59 1.31
N GLU A 128 -1.33 -17.53 2.22
CA GLU A 128 -0.52 -18.73 2.21
C GLU A 128 -0.54 -19.29 0.78
N PRO A 129 0.57 -19.82 0.26
CA PRO A 129 0.60 -20.37 -1.09
C PRO A 129 -0.55 -21.33 -1.39
N VAL A 130 -1.04 -22.03 -0.37
CA VAL A 130 -2.21 -22.93 -0.48
C VAL A 130 -3.49 -22.18 -0.81
N ASP A 131 -3.68 -20.95 -0.34
CA ASP A 131 -4.89 -20.15 -0.58
C ASP A 131 -5.00 -19.75 -2.06
N VAL A 132 -3.86 -19.52 -2.72
CA VAL A 132 -3.81 -19.27 -4.17
C VAL A 132 -4.34 -20.49 -4.93
N TYR A 133 -3.90 -21.69 -4.57
CA TYR A 133 -4.40 -22.91 -5.20
C TYR A 133 -5.87 -23.19 -4.90
N VAL A 134 -6.33 -22.90 -3.68
CA VAL A 134 -7.75 -22.99 -3.31
C VAL A 134 -8.59 -22.04 -4.13
N ALA A 135 -8.14 -20.78 -4.30
CA ALA A 135 -8.84 -19.78 -5.13
C ALA A 135 -8.92 -20.24 -6.60
N MET A 136 -7.82 -20.78 -7.17
CA MET A 136 -7.82 -21.31 -8.53
C MET A 136 -8.79 -22.48 -8.70
N ILE A 137 -8.83 -23.44 -7.77
CA ILE A 137 -9.76 -24.56 -7.77
C ILE A 137 -11.20 -24.09 -7.71
N ARG A 138 -11.51 -23.11 -6.85
CA ARG A 138 -12.85 -22.53 -6.71
C ARG A 138 -13.30 -21.69 -7.92
N ALA A 139 -12.36 -21.20 -8.73
CA ALA A 139 -12.65 -20.47 -9.96
C ALA A 139 -13.00 -21.38 -11.16
N ALA A 140 -12.87 -22.70 -11.03
CA ALA A 140 -13.23 -23.67 -12.09
C ALA A 140 -14.70 -23.51 -12.51
N LYS A 141 -14.96 -23.52 -13.81
CA LYS A 141 -16.30 -23.38 -14.39
C LYS A 141 -16.88 -24.70 -14.91
N THR A 142 -16.02 -25.72 -15.06
CA THR A 142 -16.38 -27.06 -15.55
C THR A 142 -15.66 -28.15 -14.77
N MET A 143 -16.20 -29.36 -14.81
CA MET A 143 -15.57 -30.53 -14.18
C MET A 143 -14.19 -30.86 -14.78
N ALA A 144 -14.01 -30.65 -16.08
CA ALA A 144 -12.71 -30.85 -16.75
C ALA A 144 -11.67 -29.83 -16.25
N GLU A 145 -12.07 -28.58 -16.12
CA GLU A 145 -11.24 -27.49 -15.60
C GLU A 145 -10.87 -27.72 -14.13
N LEU A 146 -11.84 -28.14 -13.31
CA LEU A 146 -11.63 -28.52 -11.92
C LEU A 146 -10.57 -29.60 -11.77
N THR A 147 -10.66 -30.66 -12.58
CA THR A 147 -9.70 -31.77 -12.57
C THR A 147 -8.30 -31.31 -12.96
N SER A 148 -8.19 -30.47 -13.99
CA SER A 148 -6.90 -29.91 -14.46
C SER A 148 -6.25 -29.03 -13.38
N LEU A 149 -7.01 -28.10 -12.78
CA LEU A 149 -6.52 -27.19 -11.75
C LEU A 149 -6.13 -27.93 -10.47
N TYR A 150 -6.91 -28.94 -10.05
CA TYR A 150 -6.56 -29.77 -8.91
C TYR A 150 -5.25 -30.54 -9.13
N ASN A 151 -5.07 -31.16 -10.29
CA ASN A 151 -3.84 -31.89 -10.60
C ASN A 151 -2.62 -30.99 -10.65
N ALA A 152 -2.75 -29.77 -11.22
CA ALA A 152 -1.70 -28.78 -11.23
C ALA A 152 -1.34 -28.32 -9.80
N ALA A 153 -2.33 -28.01 -8.96
CA ALA A 153 -2.13 -27.64 -7.57
C ALA A 153 -1.46 -28.78 -6.76
N ALA A 154 -1.93 -30.01 -6.91
CA ALA A 154 -1.36 -31.19 -6.24
C ALA A 154 0.11 -31.45 -6.64
N LEU A 155 0.48 -31.17 -7.89
CA LEU A 155 1.87 -31.27 -8.36
C LEU A 155 2.76 -30.20 -7.72
N GLN A 156 2.30 -28.96 -7.68
CA GLN A 156 3.03 -27.81 -7.14
C GLN A 156 3.18 -27.89 -5.61
N THR A 157 2.24 -28.53 -4.92
CA THR A 157 2.25 -28.65 -3.45
C THR A 157 2.97 -29.89 -2.93
N LYS A 158 3.65 -30.67 -3.79
CA LYS A 158 4.41 -31.86 -3.39
C LYS A 158 5.47 -31.59 -2.31
N SER A 159 6.06 -30.40 -2.31
CA SER A 159 7.07 -29.99 -1.31
C SER A 159 6.46 -29.66 0.06
N ASN A 160 5.15 -29.48 0.15
CA ASN A 160 4.45 -29.22 1.42
C ASN A 160 3.21 -30.11 1.56
N PRO A 161 3.37 -31.33 2.14
CA PRO A 161 2.28 -32.30 2.25
C PRO A 161 1.06 -31.80 3.04
N SER A 162 1.22 -30.80 3.91
CA SER A 162 0.10 -30.22 4.68
C SER A 162 -0.93 -29.50 3.82
N TYR A 163 -0.57 -29.09 2.60
CA TYR A 163 -1.47 -28.40 1.68
C TYR A 163 -2.43 -29.35 0.96
N LEU A 164 -2.07 -30.62 0.80
CA LEU A 164 -2.86 -31.59 0.05
C LEU A 164 -4.30 -31.80 0.59
N PRO A 165 -4.52 -31.94 1.91
CA PRO A 165 -5.87 -32.03 2.46
C PRO A 165 -6.73 -30.79 2.16
N ILE A 166 -6.11 -29.60 2.18
CA ILE A 166 -6.80 -28.32 1.99
C ILE A 166 -7.29 -28.21 0.54
N ILE A 167 -6.41 -28.42 -0.44
CA ILE A 167 -6.78 -28.35 -1.86
C ILE A 167 -7.77 -29.48 -2.25
N LYS A 168 -7.64 -30.68 -1.64
CA LYS A 168 -8.56 -31.79 -1.85
C LYS A 168 -9.96 -31.45 -1.34
N LYS A 169 -10.08 -30.79 -0.17
CA LYS A 169 -11.34 -30.32 0.36
C LYS A 169 -12.02 -29.32 -0.59
N ALA A 170 -11.28 -28.31 -1.06
CA ALA A 170 -11.80 -27.31 -2.00
C ALA A 170 -12.28 -27.99 -3.31
N ALA A 171 -11.51 -28.93 -3.84
CA ALA A 171 -11.91 -29.66 -5.05
C ALA A 171 -13.16 -30.52 -4.83
N SER A 172 -13.31 -31.15 -3.67
CA SER A 172 -14.50 -31.95 -3.33
C SER A 172 -15.76 -31.09 -3.19
N GLU A 173 -15.62 -29.91 -2.60
CA GLU A 173 -16.73 -28.92 -2.49
C GLU A 173 -17.20 -28.48 -3.89
N MET A 174 -16.26 -28.14 -4.78
CA MET A 174 -16.58 -27.73 -6.15
C MET A 174 -17.20 -28.86 -6.98
N LYS A 175 -16.69 -30.09 -6.80
CA LYS A 175 -17.25 -31.29 -7.46
C LYS A 175 -18.72 -31.48 -7.07
N ALA A 176 -19.03 -31.41 -5.78
CA ALA A 176 -20.40 -31.54 -5.30
C ALA A 176 -21.34 -30.48 -5.87
N LEU A 177 -20.83 -29.22 -6.02
CA LEU A 177 -21.60 -28.14 -6.65
C LEU A 177 -21.93 -28.46 -8.13
N PHE A 178 -20.96 -28.95 -8.91
CA PHE A 178 -21.21 -29.31 -10.32
C PHE A 178 -22.15 -30.52 -10.46
N GLU A 179 -22.05 -31.52 -9.59
CA GLU A 179 -22.94 -32.68 -9.58
C GLU A 179 -24.38 -32.30 -9.18
N GLY A 180 -24.54 -31.35 -8.24
CA GLY A 180 -25.86 -30.84 -7.84
C GLY A 180 -26.51 -29.92 -8.87
N MET A 181 -25.75 -29.34 -9.81
CA MET A 181 -26.28 -28.51 -10.92
C MET A 181 -26.74 -29.35 -12.13
N THR A 182 -26.41 -30.62 -12.18
CA THR A 182 -26.77 -31.56 -13.26
C THR A 182 -27.91 -32.52 -12.92
N ALA A 183 -28.44 -32.43 -11.71
CA ALA A 183 -29.61 -33.15 -11.24
C ALA A 183 -30.86 -32.29 -11.24
#